data_5709544012a56842296c02ab419a497a
#
_entry.id   5709544012a56842296c02ab419a497a
#
_cell.length_a   1.000
_cell.length_b   1.000
_cell.length_c   1.000
_cell.angle_alpha   90.00
_cell.angle_beta   90.00
_cell.angle_gamma   90.00
#
_symmetry.space_group_name_H-M   'P 1'
#
loop_
_entity.id
_entity.type
_entity.pdbx_description
1 polymer ?
#
loop_
_entity_poly.entity_id
_entity_poly.type
_entity_poly.pdbx_seq_one_letter_code
_entity_poly.pdbx_strand_id
1 'polypeptide(L)'
;MGLHCHTDLARAQALAQELRALGGQVGLYPGDVAERAQVDQVMEGFLQDFGHLDVLVCNAGLARQELFTDISLDSWRQMLGVNLDGVFHCCQAALPHMISRKAGKIITLSSMWGQVGASCEVAYSAAKAGVIGLTRALAKEVGPSGITVNCVAPGVIDTAMNGALSPETRAALAEETPLERLGTPEDVAQAIWFLASPAGDFFTGQVLAPNGGFII
;
A
#
# COMPACT_ATOMS: atom_id res chain seq x y z
N MET A 1 -16.77 4.88 -2.10
CA MET A 1 -15.36 4.44 -2.12
C MET A 1 -14.67 4.99 -3.35
N GLY A 2 -13.42 5.49 -3.23
CA GLY A 2 -12.57 5.86 -4.35
C GLY A 2 -11.66 4.70 -4.74
N LEU A 3 -11.66 4.34 -6.02
CA LEU A 3 -10.68 3.43 -6.61
C LEU A 3 -9.66 4.27 -7.40
N HIS A 4 -8.40 4.14 -7.04
CA HIS A 4 -7.29 4.72 -7.79
C HIS A 4 -6.65 3.66 -8.69
N CYS A 5 -6.22 4.05 -9.89
CA CYS A 5 -5.38 3.26 -10.78
C CYS A 5 -4.45 4.17 -11.58
N HIS A 6 -3.30 3.65 -12.02
CA HIS A 6 -2.43 4.39 -12.93
C HIS A 6 -2.69 3.98 -14.40
N THR A 7 -2.39 2.74 -14.77
CA THR A 7 -2.38 2.29 -16.18
C THR A 7 -3.52 1.33 -16.53
N ASP A 8 -3.95 0.47 -15.61
CA ASP A 8 -4.97 -0.55 -15.89
C ASP A 8 -6.39 -0.04 -15.63
N LEU A 9 -6.80 0.92 -16.46
CA LEU A 9 -8.12 1.53 -16.35
C LEU A 9 -9.26 0.53 -16.60
N ALA A 10 -9.05 -0.43 -17.52
CA ALA A 10 -10.07 -1.42 -17.85
C ALA A 10 -10.38 -2.33 -16.66
N ARG A 11 -9.35 -2.81 -15.95
CA ARG A 11 -9.51 -3.63 -14.75
C ARG A 11 -10.14 -2.83 -13.61
N ALA A 12 -9.73 -1.57 -13.44
CA ALA A 12 -10.31 -0.69 -12.43
C ALA A 12 -11.80 -0.40 -12.70
N GLN A 13 -12.19 -0.22 -13.98
CA GLN A 13 -13.59 -0.06 -14.38
C GLN A 13 -14.42 -1.33 -14.09
N ALA A 14 -13.89 -2.52 -14.41
CA ALA A 14 -14.55 -3.78 -14.12
C ALA A 14 -14.81 -3.94 -12.61
N LEU A 15 -13.79 -3.71 -11.78
CA LEU A 15 -13.92 -3.75 -10.33
C LEU A 15 -14.93 -2.72 -9.80
N ALA A 16 -14.91 -1.50 -10.35
CA ALA A 16 -15.88 -0.47 -9.96
C ALA A 16 -17.33 -0.90 -10.28
N GLN A 17 -17.54 -1.57 -11.41
CA GLN A 17 -18.87 -2.12 -11.77
C GLN A 17 -19.32 -3.22 -10.81
N GLU A 18 -18.44 -4.17 -10.48
CA GLU A 18 -18.72 -5.23 -9.51
C GLU A 18 -19.13 -4.64 -8.16
N LEU A 19 -18.36 -3.68 -7.64
CA LEU A 19 -18.64 -3.06 -6.35
C LEU A 19 -19.94 -2.23 -6.36
N ARG A 20 -20.26 -1.58 -7.47
CA ARG A 20 -21.55 -0.89 -7.64
C ARG A 20 -22.72 -1.86 -7.70
N ALA A 21 -22.55 -3.02 -8.32
CA ALA A 21 -23.55 -4.09 -8.35
C ALA A 21 -23.86 -4.63 -6.93
N LEU A 22 -22.88 -4.56 -6.02
CA LEU A 22 -23.05 -4.88 -4.59
C LEU A 22 -23.68 -3.73 -3.77
N GLY A 23 -24.10 -2.64 -4.42
CA GLY A 23 -24.73 -1.48 -3.77
C GLY A 23 -23.76 -0.40 -3.29
N GLY A 24 -22.47 -0.51 -3.59
CA GLY A 24 -21.47 0.48 -3.21
C GLY A 24 -21.50 1.73 -4.11
N GLN A 25 -21.31 2.91 -3.52
CA GLN A 25 -20.96 4.12 -4.29
C GLN A 25 -19.45 4.10 -4.58
N VAL A 26 -19.07 4.10 -5.86
CA VAL A 26 -17.67 3.97 -6.29
C VAL A 26 -17.31 5.01 -7.34
N GLY A 27 -16.35 5.87 -7.01
CA GLY A 27 -15.66 6.78 -7.94
C GLY A 27 -14.35 6.15 -8.44
N LEU A 28 -13.93 6.52 -9.65
CA LEU A 28 -12.68 6.04 -10.25
C LEU A 28 -11.78 7.24 -10.54
N TYR A 29 -10.56 7.20 -10.02
CA TYR A 29 -9.62 8.33 -10.04
C TYR A 29 -8.26 7.86 -10.60
N PRO A 30 -8.05 8.01 -11.93
CA PRO A 30 -6.76 7.65 -12.53
C PRO A 30 -5.68 8.69 -12.23
N GLY A 31 -4.44 8.24 -12.03
CA GLY A 31 -3.30 9.12 -11.82
C GLY A 31 -2.03 8.34 -11.47
N ASP A 32 -0.88 8.96 -11.67
CA ASP A 32 0.40 8.43 -11.21
C ASP A 32 0.70 8.96 -9.80
N VAL A 33 0.86 8.07 -8.83
CA VAL A 33 1.19 8.47 -7.45
C VAL A 33 2.58 9.08 -7.32
N ALA A 34 3.49 8.80 -8.24
CA ALA A 34 4.81 9.43 -8.29
C ALA A 34 4.73 10.92 -8.63
N GLU A 35 3.62 11.37 -9.25
CA GLU A 35 3.41 12.74 -9.71
C GLU A 35 2.48 13.49 -8.75
N ARG A 36 3.04 14.36 -7.92
CA ARG A 36 2.30 15.10 -6.90
C ARG A 36 1.05 15.80 -7.43
N ALA A 37 1.15 16.47 -8.56
CA ALA A 37 0.02 17.20 -9.15
C ALA A 37 -1.15 16.27 -9.51
N GLN A 38 -0.87 15.03 -9.94
CA GLN A 38 -1.91 14.04 -10.23
C GLN A 38 -2.56 13.52 -8.94
N VAL A 39 -1.77 13.31 -7.87
CA VAL A 39 -2.31 12.96 -6.56
C VAL A 39 -3.24 14.04 -6.01
N ASP A 40 -2.88 15.31 -6.15
CA ASP A 40 -3.73 16.42 -5.74
C ASP A 40 -5.06 16.42 -6.51
N GLN A 41 -5.04 16.21 -7.83
CA GLN A 41 -6.25 16.09 -8.65
C GLN A 41 -7.14 14.91 -8.25
N VAL A 42 -6.53 13.75 -7.96
CA VAL A 42 -7.23 12.55 -7.46
C VAL A 42 -7.92 12.87 -6.13
N MET A 43 -7.22 13.51 -5.20
CA MET A 43 -7.76 13.83 -3.88
C MET A 43 -8.87 14.87 -3.95
N GLU A 44 -8.69 15.93 -4.75
CA GLU A 44 -9.71 16.95 -4.98
C GLU A 44 -10.99 16.35 -5.59
N GLY A 45 -10.84 15.54 -6.66
CA GLY A 45 -11.97 14.86 -7.29
C GLY A 45 -12.71 13.94 -6.32
N PHE A 46 -11.96 13.16 -5.52
CA PHE A 46 -12.58 12.32 -4.50
C PHE A 46 -13.36 13.13 -3.45
N LEU A 47 -12.79 14.21 -2.94
CA LEU A 47 -13.45 15.06 -1.95
C LEU A 47 -14.65 15.81 -2.52
N GLN A 48 -14.63 16.16 -3.81
CA GLN A 48 -15.80 16.74 -4.49
C GLN A 48 -16.95 15.74 -4.58
N ASP A 49 -16.66 14.48 -4.91
CA ASP A 49 -17.68 13.44 -5.08
C ASP A 49 -18.24 12.91 -3.75
N PHE A 50 -17.40 12.75 -2.73
CA PHE A 50 -17.76 12.09 -1.47
C PHE A 50 -17.83 13.02 -0.25
N GLY A 51 -17.29 14.21 -0.33
CA GLY A 51 -17.32 15.22 0.74
C GLY A 51 -16.35 14.97 1.89
N HIS A 52 -15.89 13.73 2.10
CA HIS A 52 -14.99 13.37 3.19
C HIS A 52 -14.17 12.12 2.89
N LEU A 53 -13.01 12.02 3.55
CA LEU A 53 -12.11 10.86 3.50
C LEU A 53 -11.89 10.33 4.92
N ASP A 54 -12.36 9.13 5.19
CA ASP A 54 -12.21 8.47 6.49
C ASP A 54 -11.01 7.54 6.52
N VAL A 55 -10.76 6.83 5.42
CA VAL A 55 -9.66 5.85 5.32
C VAL A 55 -8.90 6.06 4.02
N LEU A 56 -7.58 6.23 4.12
CA LEU A 56 -6.64 6.21 3.00
C LEU A 56 -5.84 4.91 3.03
N VAL A 57 -5.85 4.15 1.93
CA VAL A 57 -4.99 2.98 1.74
C VAL A 57 -3.98 3.25 0.63
N CYS A 58 -2.70 3.39 0.99
CA CYS A 58 -1.61 3.60 0.04
C CYS A 58 -1.09 2.24 -0.45
N ASN A 59 -1.82 1.63 -1.40
CA ASN A 59 -1.51 0.29 -1.92
C ASN A 59 -0.69 0.30 -3.22
N ALA A 60 -0.68 1.40 -3.97
CA ALA A 60 0.07 1.49 -5.23
C ALA A 60 1.54 1.13 -5.03
N GLY A 61 2.08 0.32 -5.93
CA GLY A 61 3.47 -0.12 -5.82
C GLY A 61 3.89 -0.94 -7.04
N LEU A 62 5.19 -1.02 -7.24
CA LEU A 62 5.84 -1.86 -8.24
C LEU A 62 7.02 -2.59 -7.60
N ALA A 63 7.38 -3.74 -8.17
CA ALA A 63 8.57 -4.50 -7.78
C ALA A 63 9.37 -4.84 -9.04
N ARG A 64 10.69 -4.91 -8.88
CA ARG A 64 11.61 -5.33 -9.94
C ARG A 64 12.81 -5.98 -9.30
N GLN A 65 13.20 -7.12 -9.85
CA GLN A 65 14.42 -7.81 -9.46
C GLN A 65 15.57 -7.36 -10.36
N GLU A 66 16.60 -6.76 -9.78
CA GLU A 66 17.80 -6.29 -10.45
C GLU A 66 19.02 -6.50 -9.54
N LEU A 67 20.16 -6.92 -10.11
CA LEU A 67 21.43 -6.88 -9.36
C LEU A 67 21.77 -5.43 -9.02
N PHE A 68 22.30 -5.19 -7.84
CA PHE A 68 22.61 -3.82 -7.38
C PHE A 68 23.51 -3.05 -8.33
N THR A 69 24.49 -3.73 -8.94
CA THR A 69 25.42 -3.14 -9.92
C THR A 69 24.74 -2.69 -11.22
N ASP A 70 23.56 -3.27 -11.53
CA ASP A 70 22.85 -3.07 -12.79
C ASP A 70 21.69 -2.09 -12.64
N ILE A 71 21.35 -1.71 -11.39
CA ILE A 71 20.29 -0.73 -11.14
C ILE A 71 20.67 0.62 -11.73
N SER A 72 19.95 1.04 -12.77
CA SER A 72 20.11 2.39 -13.32
C SER A 72 19.52 3.45 -12.37
N LEU A 73 20.01 4.70 -12.50
CA LEU A 73 19.43 5.81 -11.72
C LEU A 73 17.94 6.02 -12.02
N ASP A 74 17.50 5.73 -13.23
CA ASP A 74 16.09 5.86 -13.60
C ASP A 74 15.25 4.74 -13.01
N SER A 75 15.75 3.47 -13.00
CA SER A 75 15.12 2.36 -12.30
C SER A 75 14.99 2.65 -10.80
N TRP A 76 16.08 3.14 -10.17
CA TRP A 76 16.09 3.56 -8.78
C TRP A 76 15.05 4.65 -8.49
N ARG A 77 15.03 5.73 -9.27
CA ARG A 77 14.09 6.84 -9.10
C ARG A 77 12.65 6.42 -9.28
N GLN A 78 12.36 5.59 -10.29
CA GLN A 78 11.02 5.05 -10.51
C GLN A 78 10.56 4.20 -9.31
N MET A 79 11.45 3.34 -8.79
CA MET A 79 11.16 2.49 -7.63
C MET A 79 10.83 3.32 -6.39
N LEU A 80 11.64 4.33 -6.07
CA LEU A 80 11.38 5.23 -4.95
C LEU A 80 10.16 6.12 -5.21
N GLY A 81 10.03 6.68 -6.41
CA GLY A 81 8.94 7.56 -6.80
C GLY A 81 7.56 6.93 -6.57
N VAL A 82 7.37 5.68 -7.01
CA VAL A 82 6.08 4.99 -6.80
C VAL A 82 5.93 4.47 -5.38
N ASN A 83 6.94 3.74 -4.85
CA ASN A 83 6.78 2.98 -3.61
C ASN A 83 6.97 3.80 -2.33
N LEU A 84 7.63 4.98 -2.39
CA LEU A 84 7.90 5.83 -1.23
C LEU A 84 7.34 7.25 -1.42
N ASP A 85 7.75 7.96 -2.49
CA ASP A 85 7.29 9.33 -2.72
C ASP A 85 5.77 9.36 -2.96
N GLY A 86 5.23 8.36 -3.67
CA GLY A 86 3.79 8.20 -3.87
C GLY A 86 3.01 8.05 -2.56
N VAL A 87 3.55 7.31 -1.58
CA VAL A 87 2.96 7.20 -0.25
C VAL A 87 3.00 8.55 0.47
N PHE A 88 4.13 9.26 0.40
CA PHE A 88 4.27 10.61 0.95
C PHE A 88 3.27 11.58 0.31
N HIS A 89 3.15 11.59 -1.02
CA HIS A 89 2.22 12.46 -1.74
C HIS A 89 0.76 12.22 -1.30
N CYS A 90 0.33 10.95 -1.25
CA CYS A 90 -1.03 10.59 -0.85
C CYS A 90 -1.32 10.99 0.60
N CYS A 91 -0.41 10.69 1.54
CA CYS A 91 -0.56 11.09 2.94
C CYS A 91 -0.64 12.61 3.08
N GLN A 92 0.28 13.35 2.43
CA GLN A 92 0.32 14.80 2.54
C GLN A 92 -0.92 15.48 1.92
N ALA A 93 -1.49 14.92 0.85
CA ALA A 93 -2.71 15.43 0.24
C ALA A 93 -3.96 15.15 1.09
N ALA A 94 -4.02 14.01 1.80
CA ALA A 94 -5.15 13.63 2.64
C ALA A 94 -5.19 14.34 4.00
N LEU A 95 -4.03 14.60 4.59
CA LEU A 95 -3.92 15.07 5.97
C LEU A 95 -4.61 16.39 6.28
N PRO A 96 -4.57 17.46 5.45
CA PRO A 96 -5.28 18.71 5.77
C PRO A 96 -6.75 18.48 6.03
N HIS A 97 -7.40 17.62 5.24
CA HIS A 97 -8.81 17.28 5.42
C HIS A 97 -9.05 16.46 6.69
N MET A 98 -8.25 15.41 6.93
CA MET A 98 -8.37 14.58 8.12
C MET A 98 -8.10 15.36 9.42
N ILE A 99 -7.09 16.24 9.44
CA ILE A 99 -6.76 17.10 10.58
C ILE A 99 -7.91 18.04 10.89
N SER A 100 -8.51 18.68 9.86
CA SER A 100 -9.66 19.56 10.04
C SER A 100 -10.86 18.85 10.65
N ARG A 101 -11.06 17.58 10.32
CA ARG A 101 -12.14 16.74 10.88
C ARG A 101 -11.78 16.08 12.21
N LYS A 102 -10.52 16.11 12.62
CA LYS A 102 -9.98 15.40 13.79
C LYS A 102 -10.30 13.89 13.76
N ALA A 103 -10.29 13.31 12.58
CA ALA A 103 -10.59 11.89 12.35
C ALA A 103 -9.98 11.43 11.04
N GLY A 104 -9.42 10.23 11.04
CA GLY A 104 -8.89 9.60 9.82
C GLY A 104 -8.07 8.35 10.13
N LYS A 105 -7.94 7.48 9.13
CA LYS A 105 -7.08 6.31 9.21
C LYS A 105 -6.24 6.22 7.94
N ILE A 106 -4.94 6.10 8.12
CA ILE A 106 -3.99 5.93 7.01
C ILE A 106 -3.37 4.55 7.14
N ILE A 107 -3.44 3.76 6.07
CA ILE A 107 -2.88 2.41 6.00
C ILE A 107 -1.90 2.38 4.83
N THR A 108 -0.64 2.21 5.13
CA THR A 108 0.43 2.12 4.13
C THR A 108 0.79 0.67 3.85
N LEU A 109 1.23 0.36 2.63
CA LEU A 109 1.69 -0.97 2.25
C LEU A 109 3.21 -0.99 2.11
N SER A 110 3.87 -1.70 3.04
CA SER A 110 5.28 -2.06 2.95
C SER A 110 5.42 -3.49 2.37
N SER A 111 6.36 -4.24 2.86
CA SER A 111 6.67 -5.63 2.51
C SER A 111 7.52 -6.24 3.64
N MET A 112 7.52 -7.55 3.75
CA MET A 112 8.54 -8.23 4.56
C MET A 112 9.96 -7.82 4.15
N TRP A 113 10.21 -7.55 2.87
CA TRP A 113 11.50 -7.05 2.39
C TRP A 113 11.83 -5.62 2.84
N GLY A 114 10.85 -4.84 3.24
CA GLY A 114 11.07 -3.58 3.95
C GLY A 114 11.50 -3.75 5.41
N GLN A 115 11.30 -4.94 5.98
CA GLN A 115 11.72 -5.27 7.35
C GLN A 115 13.14 -5.84 7.40
N VAL A 116 13.49 -6.73 6.47
CA VAL A 116 14.77 -7.50 6.53
C VAL A 116 15.63 -7.33 5.28
N GLY A 117 15.10 -6.74 4.19
CA GLY A 117 15.80 -6.67 2.90
C GLY A 117 15.73 -7.98 2.11
N ALA A 118 15.98 -7.89 0.80
CA ALA A 118 16.09 -9.05 -0.08
C ALA A 118 17.19 -8.84 -1.12
N SER A 119 17.89 -9.93 -1.46
CA SER A 119 18.85 -9.96 -2.57
C SER A 119 18.12 -9.67 -3.89
N CYS A 120 18.76 -8.93 -4.80
CA CYS A 120 18.21 -8.48 -6.08
C CYS A 120 16.98 -7.56 -5.97
N GLU A 121 16.58 -7.12 -4.78
CA GLU A 121 15.47 -6.20 -4.54
C GLU A 121 15.89 -4.99 -3.68
N VAL A 122 17.13 -4.51 -3.84
CA VAL A 122 17.70 -3.46 -2.98
C VAL A 122 16.89 -2.17 -3.04
N ALA A 123 16.52 -1.70 -4.24
CA ALA A 123 15.74 -0.47 -4.41
C ALA A 123 14.32 -0.61 -3.82
N TYR A 124 13.68 -1.76 -4.04
CA TYR A 124 12.37 -2.08 -3.47
C TYR A 124 12.42 -2.15 -1.94
N SER A 125 13.39 -2.88 -1.39
CA SER A 125 13.59 -3.01 0.06
C SER A 125 13.84 -1.65 0.72
N ALA A 126 14.68 -0.80 0.11
CA ALA A 126 14.93 0.55 0.60
C ALA A 126 13.66 1.41 0.63
N ALA A 127 12.86 1.40 -0.46
CA ALA A 127 11.60 2.13 -0.52
C ALA A 127 10.62 1.63 0.54
N LYS A 128 10.44 0.30 0.68
CA LYS A 128 9.50 -0.29 1.63
C LYS A 128 9.95 -0.15 3.09
N ALA A 129 11.25 -0.11 3.37
CA ALA A 129 11.77 0.27 4.69
C ALA A 129 11.47 1.75 4.99
N GLY A 130 11.61 2.64 4.00
CA GLY A 130 11.24 4.04 4.11
C GLY A 130 9.77 4.24 4.47
N VAL A 131 8.85 3.45 3.91
CA VAL A 131 7.43 3.46 4.24
C VAL A 131 7.19 3.12 5.71
N ILE A 132 7.91 2.15 6.28
CA ILE A 132 7.82 1.80 7.72
C ILE A 132 8.26 3.01 8.58
N GLY A 133 9.38 3.65 8.22
CA GLY A 133 9.88 4.83 8.91
C GLY A 133 8.88 6.00 8.85
N LEU A 134 8.37 6.30 7.65
CA LEU A 134 7.33 7.31 7.43
C LEU A 134 6.10 7.04 8.28
N THR A 135 5.57 5.82 8.26
CA THR A 135 4.39 5.41 9.04
C THR A 135 4.57 5.71 10.54
N ARG A 136 5.71 5.28 11.10
CA ARG A 136 6.00 5.45 12.54
C ARG A 136 6.17 6.92 12.95
N ALA A 137 6.82 7.71 12.10
CA ALA A 137 6.99 9.15 12.36
C ALA A 137 5.66 9.89 12.26
N LEU A 138 4.93 9.66 11.16
CA LEU A 138 3.65 10.31 10.91
C LEU A 138 2.60 9.97 11.98
N ALA A 139 2.55 8.71 12.44
CA ALA A 139 1.64 8.28 13.51
C ALA A 139 1.81 9.12 14.79
N LYS A 140 3.05 9.46 15.16
CA LYS A 140 3.34 10.30 16.33
C LYS A 140 2.91 11.75 16.11
N GLU A 141 3.08 12.25 14.90
CA GLU A 141 2.78 13.64 14.57
C GLU A 141 1.28 13.91 14.52
N VAL A 142 0.50 13.00 13.90
CA VAL A 142 -0.93 13.23 13.66
C VAL A 142 -1.85 12.57 14.68
N GLY A 143 -1.32 11.74 15.57
CA GLY A 143 -2.08 11.11 16.67
C GLY A 143 -2.88 12.10 17.52
N PRO A 144 -2.32 13.27 17.94
CA PRO A 144 -3.07 14.31 18.67
C PRO A 144 -4.27 14.87 17.88
N SER A 145 -4.31 14.69 16.56
CA SER A 145 -5.43 15.07 15.70
C SER A 145 -6.48 13.95 15.52
N GLY A 146 -6.39 12.86 16.28
CA GLY A 146 -7.32 11.73 16.18
C GLY A 146 -7.14 10.88 14.91
N ILE A 147 -5.95 10.90 14.33
CA ILE A 147 -5.64 10.15 13.09
C ILE A 147 -4.71 9.00 13.45
N THR A 148 -5.06 7.78 13.01
CA THR A 148 -4.18 6.62 13.11
C THR A 148 -3.42 6.38 11.80
N VAL A 149 -2.14 6.00 11.89
CA VAL A 149 -1.31 5.66 10.74
C VAL A 149 -0.63 4.33 11.00
N ASN A 150 -0.94 3.31 10.21
CA ASN A 150 -0.39 1.97 10.37
C ASN A 150 0.12 1.43 9.04
N CYS A 151 0.97 0.43 9.11
CA CYS A 151 1.57 -0.23 7.97
C CYS A 151 1.17 -1.71 7.93
N VAL A 152 0.88 -2.21 6.74
CA VAL A 152 0.80 -3.65 6.48
C VAL A 152 2.04 -4.05 5.70
N ALA A 153 2.75 -5.10 6.15
CA ALA A 153 3.97 -5.63 5.54
C ALA A 153 3.78 -7.10 5.13
N PRO A 154 3.14 -7.36 3.97
CA PRO A 154 2.86 -8.73 3.54
C PRO A 154 4.13 -9.53 3.26
N GLY A 155 4.00 -10.87 3.37
CA GLY A 155 4.94 -11.83 2.82
C GLY A 155 4.79 -12.02 1.31
N VAL A 156 5.11 -13.22 0.82
CA VAL A 156 4.89 -13.58 -0.59
C VAL A 156 3.41 -13.85 -0.82
N ILE A 157 2.77 -12.98 -1.61
CA ILE A 157 1.34 -13.06 -1.91
C ILE A 157 1.13 -13.50 -3.36
N ASP A 158 0.21 -14.42 -3.59
CA ASP A 158 -0.16 -14.91 -4.92
C ASP A 158 -0.93 -13.84 -5.68
N THR A 159 -0.20 -13.03 -6.43
CA THR A 159 -0.72 -11.90 -7.23
C THR A 159 -0.03 -11.83 -8.59
N ALA A 160 -0.53 -10.99 -9.48
CA ALA A 160 0.10 -10.71 -10.77
C ALA A 160 1.55 -10.19 -10.62
N MET A 161 1.90 -9.52 -9.53
CA MET A 161 3.26 -9.05 -9.24
C MET A 161 4.24 -10.23 -9.13
N ASN A 162 3.80 -11.36 -8.59
CA ASN A 162 4.56 -12.60 -8.44
C ASN A 162 4.24 -13.63 -9.55
N GLY A 163 3.48 -13.24 -10.57
CA GLY A 163 3.03 -14.13 -11.64
C GLY A 163 4.15 -14.67 -12.55
N ALA A 164 5.31 -14.00 -12.57
CA ALA A 164 6.49 -14.45 -13.32
C ALA A 164 7.31 -15.54 -12.59
N LEU A 165 7.01 -15.84 -11.32
CA LEU A 165 7.70 -16.89 -10.57
C LEU A 165 7.36 -18.26 -11.15
N SER A 166 8.40 -19.11 -11.35
CA SER A 166 8.19 -20.50 -11.79
C SER A 166 7.40 -21.32 -10.76
N PRO A 167 6.72 -22.39 -11.17
CA PRO A 167 6.04 -23.29 -10.22
C PRO A 167 6.98 -23.82 -9.14
N GLU A 168 8.23 -24.12 -9.46
CA GLU A 168 9.25 -24.61 -8.55
C GLU A 168 9.61 -23.53 -7.50
N THR A 169 9.81 -22.29 -7.95
CA THR A 169 10.08 -21.15 -7.05
C THR A 169 8.89 -20.91 -6.12
N ARG A 170 7.67 -20.99 -6.63
CA ARG A 170 6.45 -20.85 -5.83
C ARG A 170 6.33 -21.94 -4.76
N ALA A 171 6.64 -23.19 -5.13
CA ALA A 171 6.64 -24.31 -4.19
C ALA A 171 7.72 -24.14 -3.10
N ALA A 172 8.93 -23.73 -3.47
CA ALA A 172 10.01 -23.46 -2.52
C ALA A 172 9.65 -22.35 -1.53
N LEU A 173 9.07 -21.23 -2.02
CA LEU A 173 8.63 -20.14 -1.16
C LEU A 173 7.46 -20.53 -0.23
N ALA A 174 6.58 -21.42 -0.68
CA ALA A 174 5.54 -21.99 0.17
C ALA A 174 6.13 -22.89 1.26
N GLU A 175 7.10 -23.74 0.94
CA GLU A 175 7.80 -24.60 1.88
C GLU A 175 8.61 -23.81 2.93
N GLU A 176 9.24 -22.69 2.51
CA GLU A 176 9.94 -21.76 3.41
C GLU A 176 8.99 -21.00 4.35
N THR A 177 7.71 -20.92 4.00
CA THR A 177 6.71 -20.25 4.82
C THR A 177 6.19 -21.21 5.89
N PRO A 178 6.27 -20.92 7.19
CA PRO A 178 5.81 -21.82 8.27
C PRO A 178 4.36 -22.30 8.14
N LEU A 179 3.47 -21.51 7.50
CA LEU A 179 2.10 -21.95 7.19
C LEU A 179 2.00 -22.78 5.90
N GLU A 180 3.12 -23.17 5.29
CA GLU A 180 3.23 -24.06 4.11
C GLU A 180 2.39 -23.63 2.91
N ARG A 181 2.17 -22.33 2.75
CA ARG A 181 1.48 -21.75 1.60
C ARG A 181 1.92 -20.32 1.32
N LEU A 182 1.72 -19.87 0.11
CA LEU A 182 1.75 -18.44 -0.19
C LEU A 182 0.53 -17.74 0.42
N GLY A 183 0.68 -16.46 0.74
CA GLY A 183 -0.45 -15.63 1.13
C GLY A 183 -1.37 -15.34 -0.05
N THR A 184 -2.59 -14.95 0.25
CA THR A 184 -3.59 -14.51 -0.74
C THR A 184 -3.87 -13.02 -0.60
N PRO A 185 -4.43 -12.35 -1.62
CA PRO A 185 -4.91 -10.97 -1.48
C PRO A 185 -5.86 -10.80 -0.30
N GLU A 186 -6.69 -11.81 0.00
CA GLU A 186 -7.60 -11.85 1.15
C GLU A 186 -6.87 -11.77 2.48
N ASP A 187 -5.77 -12.49 2.65
CA ASP A 187 -4.96 -12.45 3.89
C ASP A 187 -4.50 -11.00 4.19
N VAL A 188 -4.11 -10.28 3.14
CA VAL A 188 -3.70 -8.86 3.24
C VAL A 188 -4.90 -7.95 3.47
N ALA A 189 -5.99 -8.17 2.74
CA ALA A 189 -7.21 -7.37 2.84
C ALA A 189 -7.81 -7.43 4.25
N GLN A 190 -7.78 -8.59 4.93
CA GLN A 190 -8.24 -8.74 6.31
C GLN A 190 -7.41 -7.91 7.29
N ALA A 191 -6.09 -7.84 7.12
CA ALA A 191 -5.23 -6.99 7.95
C ALA A 191 -5.54 -5.49 7.72
N ILE A 192 -5.75 -5.09 6.46
CA ILE A 192 -6.17 -3.72 6.11
C ILE A 192 -7.55 -3.41 6.71
N TRP A 193 -8.51 -4.33 6.57
CA TRP A 193 -9.85 -4.17 7.12
C TRP A 193 -9.85 -4.03 8.65
N PHE A 194 -9.06 -4.85 9.35
CA PHE A 194 -8.89 -4.73 10.80
C PHE A 194 -8.46 -3.32 11.18
N LEU A 195 -7.40 -2.78 10.54
CA LEU A 195 -6.90 -1.44 10.82
C LEU A 195 -7.88 -0.32 10.41
N ALA A 196 -8.66 -0.54 9.34
CA ALA A 196 -9.67 0.41 8.87
C ALA A 196 -10.93 0.43 9.75
N SER A 197 -11.26 -0.69 10.39
CA SER A 197 -12.45 -0.87 11.22
C SER A 197 -12.30 -0.25 12.63
N PRO A 198 -13.37 -0.14 13.42
CA PRO A 198 -13.30 0.26 14.83
C PRO A 198 -12.40 -0.62 15.70
N ALA A 199 -12.17 -1.89 15.32
CA ALA A 199 -11.25 -2.78 16.03
C ALA A 199 -9.78 -2.28 15.99
N GLY A 200 -9.44 -1.46 15.00
CA GLY A 200 -8.13 -0.84 14.84
C GLY A 200 -7.97 0.54 15.51
N ASP A 201 -8.95 1.06 16.22
CA ASP A 201 -8.94 2.46 16.71
C ASP A 201 -7.80 2.77 17.71
N PHE A 202 -7.31 1.75 18.42
CA PHE A 202 -6.19 1.92 19.36
C PHE A 202 -4.83 1.49 18.79
N PHE A 203 -4.77 1.23 17.47
CA PHE A 203 -3.53 0.90 16.76
C PHE A 203 -3.03 2.12 15.99
N THR A 204 -1.82 2.57 16.30
CA THR A 204 -1.12 3.58 15.50
C THR A 204 0.39 3.35 15.54
N GLY A 205 1.09 3.62 14.45
CA GLY A 205 2.53 3.39 14.28
C GLY A 205 2.93 1.92 14.20
N GLN A 206 1.96 0.99 14.05
CA GLN A 206 2.21 -0.43 14.03
C GLN A 206 2.52 -0.94 12.62
N VAL A 207 3.25 -2.07 12.57
CA VAL A 207 3.50 -2.82 11.36
C VAL A 207 2.88 -4.21 11.53
N LEU A 208 1.78 -4.47 10.83
CA LEU A 208 1.14 -5.79 10.78
C LEU A 208 1.72 -6.57 9.60
N ALA A 209 2.26 -7.75 9.88
CA ALA A 209 2.96 -8.54 8.88
C ALA A 209 2.24 -9.88 8.58
N PRO A 210 1.21 -9.90 7.72
CA PRO A 210 0.58 -11.13 7.25
C PRO A 210 1.55 -11.85 6.27
N ASN A 211 2.53 -12.57 6.82
CA ASN A 211 3.61 -13.20 6.07
C ASN A 211 3.70 -14.72 6.30
N GLY A 212 2.71 -15.33 6.97
CA GLY A 212 2.69 -16.77 7.24
C GLY A 212 3.80 -17.26 8.17
N GLY A 213 4.51 -16.35 8.86
CA GLY A 213 5.66 -16.66 9.71
C GLY A 213 7.00 -16.67 8.97
N PHE A 214 7.04 -16.27 7.70
CA PHE A 214 8.28 -16.21 6.91
C PHE A 214 9.34 -15.34 7.58
N ILE A 215 8.91 -14.27 8.23
CA ILE A 215 9.75 -13.39 9.06
C ILE A 215 9.06 -13.21 10.41
N ILE A 216 9.79 -13.47 11.48
CA ILE A 216 9.35 -13.36 12.86
C ILE A 216 10.22 -12.33 13.60
#